data_ca231f949441bfefd648935c696075f3
#
_entry.id   ca231f949441bfefd648935c696075f3
#
_cell.length_a   1.000
_cell.length_b   1.000
_cell.length_c   1.000
_cell.angle_alpha   90.00
_cell.angle_beta   90.00
_cell.angle_gamma   90.00
#
_symmetry.space_group_name_H-M   'P 1'
#
loop_
_entity.id
_entity.type
_entity.pdbx_description
1 polymer ?
#
loop_
_entity_poly.entity_id
_entity_poly.type
_entity_poly.pdbx_seq_one_letter_code
_entity_poly.pdbx_strand_id
1 'polypeptide(L)'
;MSQIFGGIIMLDETNLKEHGQNHILEYTKVMSQSEKEQLESDINQLDLDEIDKLYQDVYINRKTIDVADNIEQVEFEVKEQLSKEQLKSYRSLGIQAIKDGKFAVLLMAGGQGTRLGHKGPKGTFSFNDKSLFERQAEQLKKLTEEIGTPIHWYIMTSDVNHKDTLSFFLENKYFDYDENYIHFFKQDHIVSLTTDGQLILDTNKRVMRTPNGNGGVFKSLEKTKLLAEMKENGVEYLFLNNIDNALVKVLDPEFVGFTVEHNSDVTTKSIKAHSGEKVGRLVSIDGKKRVLEYSELSEDDVDKLENANIGIHVFKLDFLIEAASKPLPYHLAVKKLKQLDEDFSVVEEESLKFELFYFDIFQYADTFATLQVDRTKEFSPLKNKEGQDSIETAQRDLENNQLL
;
A
#
# COMPACT_ATOMS: atom_id res chain seq x y z
N MET A 1 7.79 33.04 -6.43
CA MET A 1 9.24 33.21 -6.78
C MET A 1 10.03 33.40 -5.50
N SER A 2 10.67 32.37 -4.99
CA SER A 2 11.53 32.48 -3.81
C SER A 2 12.75 33.34 -4.13
N GLN A 3 12.92 34.44 -3.39
CA GLN A 3 14.09 35.29 -3.51
C GLN A 3 15.27 34.62 -2.79
N ILE A 4 16.28 34.23 -3.57
CA ILE A 4 17.55 33.73 -3.02
C ILE A 4 18.43 34.94 -2.72
N PHE A 5 18.55 35.34 -1.47
CA PHE A 5 19.57 36.27 -0.99
C PHE A 5 20.58 35.47 -0.15
N GLY A 6 21.78 35.32 -0.67
CA GLY A 6 22.94 34.81 0.09
C GLY A 6 22.85 33.36 0.62
N GLY A 7 22.13 32.46 -0.05
CA GLY A 7 22.07 31.05 0.37
C GLY A 7 21.06 30.73 1.49
N ILE A 8 20.36 31.72 2.03
CA ILE A 8 19.29 31.54 3.01
C ILE A 8 17.97 31.53 2.27
N ILE A 9 17.26 30.40 2.29
CA ILE A 9 15.91 30.29 1.76
C ILE A 9 14.99 30.88 2.84
N MET A 10 14.38 32.02 2.60
CA MET A 10 13.44 32.66 3.53
C MET A 10 12.02 32.19 3.27
N LEU A 11 11.22 32.08 4.33
CA LEU A 11 9.77 31.82 4.24
C LEU A 11 9.09 32.96 3.46
N ASP A 12 8.22 32.59 2.54
CA ASP A 12 7.31 33.53 1.92
C ASP A 12 6.14 33.84 2.88
N GLU A 13 6.32 34.90 3.69
CA GLU A 13 5.33 35.30 4.68
C GLU A 13 3.97 35.63 4.04
N THR A 14 3.97 36.20 2.84
CA THR A 14 2.74 36.58 2.12
C THR A 14 1.97 35.32 1.76
N ASN A 15 2.65 34.34 1.18
CA ASN A 15 2.07 33.07 0.79
C ASN A 15 1.51 32.31 2.02
N LEU A 16 2.24 32.26 3.13
CA LEU A 16 1.74 31.65 4.38
C LEU A 16 0.49 32.34 4.91
N LYS A 17 0.41 33.67 4.85
CA LYS A 17 -0.76 34.44 5.29
C LYS A 17 -1.97 34.21 4.40
N GLU A 18 -1.78 34.17 3.09
CA GLU A 18 -2.84 33.90 2.12
C GLU A 18 -3.48 32.52 2.32
N HIS A 19 -2.70 31.54 2.77
CA HIS A 19 -3.16 30.16 3.05
C HIS A 19 -3.49 29.88 4.53
N GLY A 20 -3.65 30.94 5.37
CA GLY A 20 -4.06 30.79 6.77
C GLY A 20 -3.02 30.14 7.70
N GLN A 21 -1.74 30.10 7.26
CA GLN A 21 -0.64 29.47 8.01
C GLN A 21 0.15 30.46 8.87
N ASN A 22 -0.50 31.49 9.41
CA ASN A 22 0.16 32.56 10.18
C ASN A 22 0.88 32.04 11.43
N HIS A 23 0.36 30.98 12.07
CA HIS A 23 0.94 30.36 13.26
C HIS A 23 2.38 29.90 13.03
N ILE A 24 2.75 29.51 11.81
CA ILE A 24 4.12 29.14 11.44
C ILE A 24 5.08 30.32 11.69
N LEU A 25 4.66 31.54 11.35
CA LEU A 25 5.48 32.74 11.55
C LEU A 25 5.69 33.02 13.05
N GLU A 26 4.70 32.74 13.89
CA GLU A 26 4.82 32.88 15.33
C GLU A 26 5.80 31.86 15.91
N TYR A 27 5.74 30.61 15.48
CA TYR A 27 6.70 29.57 15.87
C TYR A 27 8.14 29.97 15.54
N THR A 28 8.40 30.55 14.38
CA THR A 28 9.76 30.92 13.97
C THR A 28 10.39 32.00 14.87
N LYS A 29 9.60 32.82 15.57
CA LYS A 29 10.11 33.89 16.45
C LYS A 29 10.89 33.35 17.66
N VAL A 30 10.53 32.15 18.12
CA VAL A 30 11.06 31.54 19.35
C VAL A 30 11.95 30.32 19.11
N MET A 31 12.09 29.90 17.86
CA MET A 31 12.98 28.82 17.43
C MET A 31 14.44 29.25 17.34
N SER A 32 15.35 28.32 17.57
CA SER A 32 16.78 28.48 17.25
C SER A 32 16.99 28.63 15.72
N GLN A 33 18.14 29.19 15.32
CA GLN A 33 18.42 29.37 13.89
C GLN A 33 18.38 28.05 13.11
N SER A 34 18.94 26.96 13.65
CA SER A 34 18.91 25.66 13.00
C SER A 34 17.50 25.07 12.86
N GLU A 35 16.62 25.25 13.87
CA GLU A 35 15.22 24.82 13.79
C GLU A 35 14.44 25.60 12.75
N LYS A 36 14.68 26.92 12.66
CA LYS A 36 14.09 27.78 11.61
C LYS A 36 14.47 27.30 10.22
N GLU A 37 15.75 27.11 9.96
CA GLU A 37 16.25 26.67 8.66
C GLU A 37 15.64 25.31 8.25
N GLN A 38 15.46 24.39 9.19
CA GLN A 38 14.82 23.12 8.93
C GLN A 38 13.33 23.28 8.62
N LEU A 39 12.61 24.08 9.40
CA LEU A 39 11.19 24.34 9.17
C LEU A 39 10.96 25.09 7.85
N GLU A 40 11.79 26.09 7.54
CA GLU A 40 11.77 26.81 6.26
C GLU A 40 12.00 25.86 5.08
N SER A 41 12.96 24.93 5.22
CA SER A 41 13.20 23.91 4.20
C SER A 41 11.99 23.00 3.99
N ASP A 42 11.29 22.61 5.07
CA ASP A 42 10.09 21.78 4.96
C ASP A 42 8.96 22.51 4.22
N ILE A 43 8.70 23.76 4.60
CA ILE A 43 7.61 24.56 4.06
C ILE A 43 7.84 24.92 2.60
N ASN A 44 9.07 25.27 2.23
CA ASN A 44 9.41 25.62 0.85
C ASN A 44 9.30 24.43 -0.14
N GLN A 45 9.17 23.21 0.37
CA GLN A 45 8.89 22.01 -0.42
C GLN A 45 7.39 21.72 -0.57
N LEU A 46 6.53 22.50 0.09
CA LEU A 46 5.09 22.33 0.04
C LEU A 46 4.47 23.22 -1.04
N ASP A 47 3.47 22.70 -1.70
CA ASP A 47 2.53 23.45 -2.50
C ASP A 47 1.29 23.74 -1.62
N LEU A 48 1.18 24.98 -1.13
CA LEU A 48 0.09 25.37 -0.23
C LEU A 48 -1.26 25.43 -0.97
N ASP A 49 -1.29 25.74 -2.26
CA ASP A 49 -2.50 25.68 -3.07
C ASP A 49 -3.05 24.24 -3.15
N GLU A 50 -2.16 23.26 -3.37
CA GLU A 50 -2.54 21.85 -3.37
C GLU A 50 -3.03 21.39 -1.99
N ILE A 51 -2.43 21.86 -0.90
CA ILE A 51 -2.83 21.54 0.48
C ILE A 51 -4.21 22.13 0.79
N ASP A 52 -4.46 23.37 0.44
CA ASP A 52 -5.77 24.00 0.60
C ASP A 52 -6.85 23.27 -0.20
N LYS A 53 -6.53 22.92 -1.44
CA LYS A 53 -7.44 22.12 -2.27
C LYS A 53 -7.73 20.76 -1.64
N LEU A 54 -6.71 20.07 -1.13
CA LEU A 54 -6.86 18.79 -0.42
C LEU A 54 -7.80 18.94 0.79
N TYR A 55 -7.58 19.96 1.61
CA TYR A 55 -8.41 20.26 2.76
C TYR A 55 -9.87 20.54 2.37
N GLN A 56 -10.06 21.39 1.36
CA GLN A 56 -11.41 21.73 0.87
C GLN A 56 -12.13 20.52 0.27
N ASP A 57 -11.48 19.75 -0.60
CA ASP A 57 -12.12 18.66 -1.33
C ASP A 57 -12.40 17.45 -0.45
N VAL A 58 -11.48 17.14 0.50
CA VAL A 58 -11.53 15.88 1.27
C VAL A 58 -12.21 16.04 2.63
N TYR A 59 -12.10 17.22 3.26
CA TYR A 59 -12.67 17.47 4.58
C TYR A 59 -13.91 18.36 4.54
N ILE A 60 -13.81 19.57 4.00
CA ILE A 60 -14.91 20.56 4.02
C ILE A 60 -16.05 20.16 3.09
N ASN A 61 -15.73 19.86 1.83
CA ASN A 61 -16.70 19.51 0.78
C ASN A 61 -16.84 17.98 0.62
N ARG A 62 -16.53 17.23 1.70
CA ARG A 62 -16.62 15.77 1.68
C ARG A 62 -17.94 15.32 1.06
N LYS A 63 -17.87 14.89 -0.17
CA LYS A 63 -18.99 14.18 -0.78
C LYS A 63 -19.05 12.83 -0.11
N THR A 64 -20.13 12.55 0.62
CA THR A 64 -20.55 11.17 0.80
C THR A 64 -20.63 10.61 -0.61
N ILE A 65 -19.89 9.56 -0.89
CA ILE A 65 -20.09 8.80 -2.11
C ILE A 65 -21.56 8.37 -1.98
N ASP A 66 -22.47 9.02 -2.75
CA ASP A 66 -23.77 8.43 -3.02
C ASP A 66 -23.40 7.10 -3.68
N VAL A 67 -23.47 6.05 -2.86
CA VAL A 67 -23.28 4.68 -3.35
C VAL A 67 -24.42 4.48 -4.32
N ALA A 68 -24.10 4.63 -5.60
CA ALA A 68 -25.06 4.73 -6.66
C ALA A 68 -25.96 3.48 -6.68
N ASP A 69 -27.19 3.65 -7.12
CA ASP A 69 -28.18 2.58 -7.30
C ASP A 69 -27.72 1.41 -8.21
N ASN A 70 -26.49 1.46 -8.72
CA ASN A 70 -25.94 0.54 -9.73
C ASN A 70 -24.67 -0.19 -9.27
N ILE A 71 -24.65 -0.72 -8.03
CA ILE A 71 -23.55 -1.60 -7.60
C ILE A 71 -23.80 -3.00 -8.15
N GLU A 72 -22.84 -3.49 -8.91
CA GLU A 72 -22.87 -4.84 -9.48
C GLU A 72 -21.71 -5.68 -8.94
N GLN A 73 -21.92 -6.99 -8.87
CA GLN A 73 -20.86 -7.96 -8.64
C GLN A 73 -19.83 -7.88 -9.79
N VAL A 74 -18.54 -7.99 -9.49
CA VAL A 74 -17.52 -8.20 -10.54
C VAL A 74 -17.68 -9.58 -11.17
N GLU A 75 -17.35 -9.70 -12.45
CA GLU A 75 -17.20 -11.01 -13.08
C GLU A 75 -16.00 -11.74 -12.45
N PHE A 76 -16.14 -13.05 -12.21
CA PHE A 76 -15.09 -13.86 -11.60
C PHE A 76 -15.18 -15.34 -12.02
N GLU A 77 -14.02 -15.98 -11.95
CA GLU A 77 -13.93 -17.45 -12.02
C GLU A 77 -13.59 -18.00 -10.64
N VAL A 78 -14.08 -19.20 -10.34
CA VAL A 78 -13.80 -19.90 -9.08
C VAL A 78 -12.74 -20.96 -9.35
N LYS A 79 -11.58 -20.82 -8.73
CA LYS A 79 -10.42 -21.72 -8.95
C LYS A 79 -10.76 -23.19 -8.75
N GLU A 80 -11.53 -23.50 -7.70
CA GLU A 80 -11.93 -24.84 -7.34
C GLU A 80 -12.92 -25.48 -8.33
N GLN A 81 -13.50 -24.69 -9.23
CA GLN A 81 -14.39 -25.14 -10.31
C GLN A 81 -13.68 -25.36 -11.65
N LEU A 82 -12.43 -24.92 -11.74
CA LEU A 82 -11.60 -25.14 -12.94
C LEU A 82 -11.20 -26.62 -13.05
N SER A 83 -11.16 -27.11 -14.29
CA SER A 83 -10.70 -28.47 -14.55
C SER A 83 -9.19 -28.61 -14.24
N LYS A 84 -8.75 -29.84 -13.98
CA LYS A 84 -7.33 -30.15 -13.78
C LYS A 84 -6.49 -29.77 -15.00
N GLU A 85 -7.04 -29.91 -16.19
CA GLU A 85 -6.42 -29.56 -17.47
C GLU A 85 -6.22 -28.03 -17.56
N GLN A 86 -7.22 -27.23 -17.19
CA GLN A 86 -7.12 -25.77 -17.14
C GLN A 86 -6.06 -25.32 -16.14
N LEU A 87 -6.07 -25.85 -14.91
CA LEU A 87 -5.07 -25.52 -13.89
C LEU A 87 -3.64 -25.90 -14.33
N LYS A 88 -3.48 -27.06 -14.99
CA LYS A 88 -2.20 -27.47 -15.56
C LYS A 88 -1.76 -26.54 -16.69
N SER A 89 -2.68 -26.11 -17.53
CA SER A 89 -2.40 -25.13 -18.61
C SER A 89 -1.96 -23.80 -18.04
N TYR A 90 -2.69 -23.27 -17.04
CA TYR A 90 -2.31 -22.03 -16.36
C TYR A 90 -0.95 -22.14 -15.69
N ARG A 91 -0.68 -23.24 -14.96
CA ARG A 91 0.62 -23.46 -14.35
C ARG A 91 1.76 -23.45 -15.39
N SER A 92 1.58 -24.14 -16.52
CA SER A 92 2.59 -24.19 -17.57
C SER A 92 2.84 -22.83 -18.21
N LEU A 93 1.77 -22.08 -18.49
CA LEU A 93 1.83 -20.74 -19.04
C LEU A 93 2.48 -19.77 -18.03
N GLY A 94 2.13 -19.89 -16.76
CA GLY A 94 2.69 -19.08 -15.69
C GLY A 94 4.18 -19.31 -15.47
N ILE A 95 4.62 -20.56 -15.40
CA ILE A 95 6.03 -20.94 -15.28
C ILE A 95 6.82 -20.38 -16.46
N GLN A 96 6.30 -20.49 -17.70
CA GLN A 96 7.01 -19.97 -18.88
C GLN A 96 7.13 -18.45 -18.81
N ALA A 97 6.06 -17.73 -18.46
CA ALA A 97 6.08 -16.26 -18.36
C ALA A 97 7.04 -15.75 -17.27
N ILE A 98 7.11 -16.45 -16.13
CA ILE A 98 8.06 -16.10 -15.06
C ILE A 98 9.50 -16.39 -15.53
N LYS A 99 9.72 -17.54 -16.17
CA LYS A 99 11.02 -17.91 -16.73
C LYS A 99 11.52 -16.92 -17.78
N ASP A 100 10.62 -16.36 -18.57
CA ASP A 100 10.93 -15.34 -19.58
C ASP A 100 11.20 -13.95 -18.96
N GLY A 101 11.19 -13.83 -17.63
CA GLY A 101 11.46 -12.57 -16.91
C GLY A 101 10.34 -11.53 -16.99
N LYS A 102 9.12 -11.93 -17.37
CA LYS A 102 8.00 -11.02 -17.58
C LYS A 102 7.34 -10.53 -16.29
N PHE A 103 7.62 -11.14 -15.15
CA PHE A 103 7.02 -10.85 -13.86
C PHE A 103 8.05 -10.36 -12.85
N ALA A 104 7.67 -9.32 -12.11
CA ALA A 104 8.32 -8.91 -10.88
C ALA A 104 7.32 -8.94 -9.72
N VAL A 105 7.82 -8.94 -8.49
CA VAL A 105 7.03 -8.99 -7.27
C VAL A 105 7.16 -7.68 -6.50
N LEU A 106 6.05 -7.11 -6.09
CA LEU A 106 5.94 -5.94 -5.22
C LEU A 106 5.32 -6.34 -3.89
N LEU A 107 6.11 -6.21 -2.83
CA LEU A 107 5.66 -6.43 -1.45
C LEU A 107 5.41 -5.10 -0.76
N MET A 108 4.20 -4.88 -0.27
CA MET A 108 3.88 -3.75 0.60
C MET A 108 4.17 -4.13 2.05
N ALA A 109 5.25 -3.58 2.62
CA ALA A 109 5.79 -3.91 3.94
C ALA A 109 6.08 -2.67 4.81
N GLY A 110 5.34 -1.56 4.62
CA GLY A 110 5.53 -0.32 5.39
C GLY A 110 4.96 -0.37 6.82
N GLY A 111 4.25 -1.43 7.20
CA GLY A 111 3.59 -1.54 8.49
C GLY A 111 4.51 -1.97 9.63
N GLN A 112 4.20 -1.47 10.85
CA GLN A 112 4.81 -1.90 12.12
C GLN A 112 3.99 -3.02 12.78
N GLY A 113 4.65 -3.83 13.60
CA GLY A 113 4.04 -4.92 14.36
C GLY A 113 3.35 -4.53 15.67
N THR A 114 3.09 -3.24 15.89
CA THR A 114 2.64 -2.74 17.21
C THR A 114 1.35 -3.39 17.72
N ARG A 115 0.36 -3.60 16.85
CA ARG A 115 -0.89 -4.29 17.21
C ARG A 115 -0.71 -5.77 17.56
N LEU A 116 0.41 -6.37 17.14
CA LEU A 116 0.78 -7.74 17.49
C LEU A 116 1.55 -7.80 18.81
N GLY A 117 1.90 -6.65 19.41
CA GLY A 117 2.86 -6.58 20.51
C GLY A 117 4.31 -6.80 20.06
N HIS A 118 4.56 -6.80 18.76
CA HIS A 118 5.89 -6.98 18.17
C HIS A 118 6.60 -5.63 18.02
N LYS A 119 7.87 -5.59 18.41
CA LYS A 119 8.72 -4.42 18.23
C LYS A 119 9.43 -4.49 16.89
N GLY A 120 9.14 -3.53 16.01
CA GLY A 120 9.78 -3.43 14.70
C GLY A 120 8.83 -3.70 13.52
N PRO A 121 9.39 -3.86 12.32
CA PRO A 121 8.62 -4.10 11.10
C PRO A 121 7.75 -5.37 11.21
N LYS A 122 6.52 -5.30 10.73
CA LYS A 122 5.63 -6.47 10.76
C LYS A 122 6.23 -7.70 10.06
N GLY A 123 6.99 -7.49 8.99
CA GLY A 123 7.63 -8.57 8.23
C GLY A 123 8.67 -9.38 9.01
N THR A 124 9.18 -8.84 10.13
CA THR A 124 10.13 -9.54 11.01
C THR A 124 9.45 -10.43 12.06
N PHE A 125 8.11 -10.36 12.16
CA PHE A 125 7.36 -11.26 13.03
C PHE A 125 7.52 -12.71 12.55
N SER A 126 7.74 -13.64 13.50
CA SER A 126 8.07 -15.02 13.19
C SER A 126 7.06 -16.02 13.76
N PHE A 127 6.80 -17.06 12.98
CA PHE A 127 6.16 -18.29 13.42
C PHE A 127 7.18 -19.43 13.32
N ASN A 128 7.41 -20.19 14.40
CA ASN A 128 8.43 -21.27 14.44
C ASN A 128 9.77 -20.81 13.88
N ASP A 129 10.29 -19.69 14.41
CA ASP A 129 11.58 -19.10 14.04
C ASP A 129 11.72 -18.59 12.60
N LYS A 130 10.68 -18.72 11.76
CA LYS A 130 10.66 -18.17 10.40
C LYS A 130 9.83 -16.90 10.33
N SER A 131 10.45 -15.81 9.91
CA SER A 131 9.77 -14.53 9.73
C SER A 131 8.84 -14.51 8.52
N LEU A 132 7.91 -13.55 8.48
CA LEU A 132 7.05 -13.35 7.30
C LEU A 132 7.88 -13.02 6.06
N PHE A 133 8.97 -12.25 6.20
CA PHE A 133 9.90 -11.98 5.10
C PHE A 133 10.59 -13.26 4.60
N GLU A 134 11.11 -14.08 5.52
CA GLU A 134 11.77 -15.32 5.18
C GLU A 134 10.84 -16.30 4.44
N ARG A 135 9.59 -16.42 4.90
CA ARG A 135 8.58 -17.27 4.25
C ARG A 135 8.32 -16.86 2.79
N GLN A 136 8.32 -15.58 2.49
CA GLN A 136 8.16 -15.09 1.12
C GLN A 136 9.44 -15.26 0.30
N ALA A 137 10.61 -15.00 0.90
CA ALA A 137 11.91 -15.24 0.25
C ALA A 137 12.09 -16.71 -0.13
N GLU A 138 11.73 -17.65 0.75
CA GLU A 138 11.78 -19.09 0.47
C GLU A 138 10.90 -19.51 -0.72
N GLN A 139 9.71 -18.92 -0.85
CA GLN A 139 8.83 -19.18 -2.00
C GLN A 139 9.48 -18.70 -3.31
N LEU A 140 10.02 -17.47 -3.31
CA LEU A 140 10.71 -16.91 -4.48
C LEU A 140 11.98 -17.69 -4.82
N LYS A 141 12.75 -18.09 -3.81
CA LYS A 141 13.96 -18.92 -3.99
C LYS A 141 13.61 -20.26 -4.63
N LYS A 142 12.62 -20.97 -4.10
CA LYS A 142 12.16 -22.26 -4.64
C LYS A 142 11.68 -22.10 -6.09
N LEU A 143 10.95 -21.05 -6.39
CA LEU A 143 10.49 -20.79 -7.76
C LEU A 143 11.65 -20.46 -8.68
N THR A 144 12.61 -19.64 -8.25
CA THR A 144 13.85 -19.35 -8.99
C THR A 144 14.65 -20.62 -9.28
N GLU A 145 14.77 -21.53 -8.32
CA GLU A 145 15.43 -22.83 -8.51
C GLU A 145 14.69 -23.70 -9.54
N GLU A 146 13.34 -23.72 -9.53
CA GLU A 146 12.54 -24.47 -10.51
C GLU A 146 12.69 -23.95 -11.93
N ILE A 147 12.72 -22.62 -12.12
CA ILE A 147 12.71 -22.00 -13.44
C ILE A 147 14.10 -21.63 -13.98
N GLY A 148 15.09 -21.49 -13.11
CA GLY A 148 16.46 -21.08 -13.45
C GLY A 148 16.62 -19.59 -13.77
N THR A 149 15.64 -18.74 -13.45
CA THR A 149 15.66 -17.30 -13.71
C THR A 149 15.38 -16.55 -12.40
N PRO A 150 16.24 -15.61 -11.98
CA PRO A 150 15.97 -14.79 -10.80
C PRO A 150 14.77 -13.87 -11.01
N ILE A 151 14.05 -13.61 -9.92
CA ILE A 151 12.84 -12.79 -9.90
C ILE A 151 13.14 -11.49 -9.15
N HIS A 152 12.89 -10.34 -9.77
CA HIS A 152 13.00 -9.06 -9.11
C HIS A 152 11.92 -8.89 -8.02
N TRP A 153 12.36 -8.59 -6.80
CA TRP A 153 11.51 -8.41 -5.63
C TRP A 153 11.64 -6.98 -5.11
N TYR A 154 10.61 -6.19 -5.31
CA TYR A 154 10.52 -4.81 -4.86
C TYR A 154 9.78 -4.76 -3.53
N ILE A 155 10.38 -4.14 -2.51
CA ILE A 155 9.87 -4.11 -1.15
C ILE A 155 9.65 -2.66 -0.74
N MET A 156 8.37 -2.27 -0.60
CA MET A 156 8.00 -0.97 -0.08
C MET A 156 8.05 -0.97 1.45
N THR A 157 8.84 -0.08 1.99
CA THR A 157 8.96 0.19 3.43
C THR A 157 8.38 1.57 3.77
N SER A 158 8.40 1.94 5.04
CA SER A 158 8.09 3.31 5.50
C SER A 158 9.31 3.93 6.17
N ASP A 159 9.33 5.23 6.37
CA ASP A 159 10.42 5.89 7.10
C ASP A 159 10.65 5.29 8.48
N VAL A 160 9.57 4.86 9.14
CA VAL A 160 9.62 4.28 10.49
C VAL A 160 10.31 2.91 10.51
N ASN A 161 10.19 2.12 9.45
CA ASN A 161 10.68 0.74 9.45
C ASN A 161 11.75 0.43 8.40
N HIS A 162 12.11 1.39 7.56
CA HIS A 162 13.06 1.16 6.47
C HIS A 162 14.42 0.65 6.97
N LYS A 163 15.03 1.37 7.91
CA LYS A 163 16.35 1.01 8.45
C LYS A 163 16.34 -0.37 9.11
N ASP A 164 15.34 -0.64 9.93
CA ASP A 164 15.22 -1.92 10.64
C ASP A 164 14.96 -3.07 9.66
N THR A 165 14.18 -2.83 8.60
CA THR A 165 13.94 -3.82 7.55
C THR A 165 15.24 -4.15 6.81
N LEU A 166 16.02 -3.14 6.39
CA LEU A 166 17.29 -3.37 5.70
C LEU A 166 18.28 -4.13 6.60
N SER A 167 18.41 -3.73 7.88
CA SER A 167 19.26 -4.41 8.84
C SER A 167 18.86 -5.88 9.01
N PHE A 168 17.56 -6.14 9.11
CA PHE A 168 17.03 -7.50 9.24
C PHE A 168 17.37 -8.39 8.04
N PHE A 169 17.22 -7.88 6.82
CA PHE A 169 17.61 -8.61 5.61
C PHE A 169 19.12 -8.89 5.59
N LEU A 170 19.94 -7.90 5.91
CA LEU A 170 21.40 -8.06 5.95
C LEU A 170 21.84 -9.09 7.01
N GLU A 171 21.31 -9.00 8.24
CA GLU A 171 21.60 -9.91 9.35
C GLU A 171 21.22 -11.37 9.03
N ASN A 172 20.15 -11.56 8.25
CA ASN A 172 19.68 -12.86 7.78
C ASN A 172 20.22 -13.23 6.39
N LYS A 173 21.28 -12.55 5.91
CA LYS A 173 21.93 -12.83 4.61
C LYS A 173 20.95 -12.92 3.46
N TYR A 174 19.95 -12.01 3.46
CA TYR A 174 18.88 -11.95 2.47
C TYR A 174 18.13 -13.28 2.29
N PHE A 175 18.12 -14.15 3.33
CA PHE A 175 17.49 -15.49 3.33
C PHE A 175 18.03 -16.38 2.21
N ASP A 176 19.30 -16.26 1.86
CA ASP A 176 19.97 -16.88 0.71
C ASP A 176 19.31 -16.57 -0.64
N TYR A 177 18.50 -15.52 -0.76
CA TYR A 177 18.03 -14.97 -2.02
C TYR A 177 19.06 -13.99 -2.58
N ASP A 178 19.22 -13.91 -3.90
CA ASP A 178 20.20 -13.02 -4.52
C ASP A 178 19.86 -11.54 -4.26
N GLU A 179 20.70 -10.86 -3.49
CA GLU A 179 20.50 -9.47 -3.09
C GLU A 179 20.41 -8.50 -4.26
N ASN A 180 21.02 -8.82 -5.42
CA ASN A 180 20.96 -7.99 -6.62
C ASN A 180 19.54 -7.92 -7.21
N TYR A 181 18.66 -8.82 -6.84
CA TYR A 181 17.27 -8.87 -7.26
C TYR A 181 16.28 -8.36 -6.18
N ILE A 182 16.77 -7.83 -5.06
CA ILE A 182 15.95 -7.24 -3.99
C ILE A 182 16.09 -5.73 -4.03
N HIS A 183 14.99 -5.03 -4.21
CA HIS A 183 14.95 -3.57 -4.35
C HIS A 183 14.08 -2.96 -3.26
N PHE A 184 14.69 -2.17 -2.36
CA PHE A 184 13.95 -1.47 -1.32
C PHE A 184 13.65 -0.05 -1.74
N PHE A 185 12.44 0.40 -1.48
CA PHE A 185 12.04 1.80 -1.64
C PHE A 185 11.07 2.20 -0.54
N LYS A 186 10.94 3.51 -0.33
CA LYS A 186 10.09 4.03 0.74
C LYS A 186 8.75 4.53 0.22
N GLN A 187 7.71 4.28 0.99
CA GLN A 187 6.40 4.90 0.84
C GLN A 187 6.53 6.42 0.99
N ASP A 188 5.79 7.15 0.18
CA ASP A 188 5.74 8.61 0.26
C ASP A 188 4.89 9.08 1.46
N HIS A 189 5.03 10.36 1.79
CA HIS A 189 4.36 11.00 2.92
C HIS A 189 3.57 12.23 2.44
N ILE A 190 2.54 12.54 3.19
CA ILE A 190 1.74 13.75 3.00
C ILE A 190 1.62 14.49 4.33
N VAL A 191 1.40 15.80 4.28
CA VAL A 191 1.19 16.59 5.48
C VAL A 191 -0.10 16.17 6.20
N SER A 192 -0.08 16.23 7.52
CA SER A 192 -1.28 16.17 8.35
C SER A 192 -1.69 17.59 8.74
N LEU A 193 -2.99 17.83 8.85
CA LEU A 193 -3.54 19.14 9.16
C LEU A 193 -4.36 19.10 10.45
N THR A 194 -4.48 20.23 11.10
CA THR A 194 -5.52 20.42 12.13
C THR A 194 -6.91 20.36 11.48
N THR A 195 -7.96 20.28 12.28
CA THR A 195 -9.34 20.37 11.78
C THR A 195 -9.68 21.73 11.17
N ASP A 196 -8.89 22.75 11.43
CA ASP A 196 -9.02 24.10 10.83
C ASP A 196 -8.13 24.28 9.57
N GLY A 197 -7.48 23.21 9.08
CA GLY A 197 -6.67 23.22 7.88
C GLY A 197 -5.26 23.78 8.06
N GLN A 198 -4.78 23.91 9.29
CA GLN A 198 -3.44 24.42 9.57
C GLN A 198 -2.39 23.31 9.56
N LEU A 199 -1.17 23.63 9.12
CA LEU A 199 0.00 22.76 9.21
C LEU A 199 0.32 22.46 10.68
N ILE A 200 0.66 21.21 10.96
CA ILE A 200 1.02 20.73 12.29
C ILE A 200 2.54 20.60 12.40
N LEU A 201 3.11 20.94 13.55
CA LEU A 201 4.50 20.60 13.88
C LEU A 201 4.56 19.30 14.69
N ASP A 202 5.47 18.43 14.30
CA ASP A 202 5.83 17.24 15.08
C ASP A 202 6.68 17.60 16.32
N THR A 203 6.98 16.63 17.15
CA THR A 203 7.80 16.79 18.36
C THR A 203 9.25 17.23 18.11
N ASN A 204 9.70 17.20 16.86
CA ASN A 204 11.01 17.69 16.41
C ASN A 204 10.93 19.09 15.77
N LYS A 205 9.82 19.77 15.90
CA LYS A 205 9.56 21.09 15.31
C LYS A 205 9.63 21.10 13.77
N ARG A 206 9.30 19.97 13.14
CA ARG A 206 9.23 19.81 11.69
C ARG A 206 7.77 19.77 11.26
N VAL A 207 7.48 20.13 10.01
CA VAL A 207 6.13 19.92 9.47
C VAL A 207 5.76 18.45 9.57
N MET A 208 4.67 18.17 10.27
CA MET A 208 4.19 16.81 10.45
C MET A 208 3.77 16.20 9.12
N ARG A 209 4.41 15.10 8.79
CA ARG A 209 4.05 14.26 7.64
C ARG A 209 3.74 12.86 8.11
N THR A 210 2.70 12.27 7.54
CA THR A 210 2.31 10.88 7.80
C THR A 210 2.35 10.10 6.49
N PRO A 211 2.54 8.77 6.53
CA PRO A 211 2.44 7.95 5.33
C PRO A 211 1.12 8.24 4.61
N ASN A 212 1.20 8.42 3.29
CA ASN A 212 0.06 8.78 2.46
C ASN A 212 -0.86 7.61 2.08
N GLY A 213 -0.86 6.53 2.87
CA GLY A 213 -1.61 5.32 2.59
C GLY A 213 -0.89 4.38 1.61
N ASN A 214 -1.40 3.16 1.46
CA ASN A 214 -0.78 2.15 0.59
C ASN A 214 -0.91 2.49 -0.91
N GLY A 215 -1.84 3.37 -1.29
CA GLY A 215 -2.02 3.83 -2.67
C GLY A 215 -0.91 4.76 -3.17
N GLY A 216 -0.11 5.33 -2.25
CA GLY A 216 1.09 6.08 -2.61
C GLY A 216 2.19 5.24 -3.26
N VAL A 217 2.06 3.90 -3.25
CA VAL A 217 3.04 2.96 -3.81
C VAL A 217 3.35 3.25 -5.28
N PHE A 218 2.35 3.50 -6.11
CA PHE A 218 2.57 3.70 -7.55
C PHE A 218 3.33 5.00 -7.83
N LYS A 219 2.99 6.07 -7.11
CA LYS A 219 3.70 7.35 -7.22
C LYS A 219 5.13 7.26 -6.67
N SER A 220 5.35 6.46 -5.64
CA SER A 220 6.69 6.18 -5.11
C SER A 220 7.54 5.41 -6.12
N LEU A 221 6.97 4.41 -6.80
CA LEU A 221 7.64 3.66 -7.88
C LEU A 221 7.98 4.57 -9.07
N GLU A 222 7.09 5.50 -9.45
CA GLU A 222 7.32 6.48 -10.50
C GLU A 222 8.46 7.45 -10.13
N LYS A 223 8.38 8.08 -8.95
CA LYS A 223 9.38 9.03 -8.45
C LYS A 223 10.79 8.41 -8.35
N THR A 224 10.88 7.17 -7.94
CA THR A 224 12.14 6.43 -7.82
C THR A 224 12.62 5.87 -9.15
N LYS A 225 11.87 6.05 -10.24
CA LYS A 225 12.11 5.51 -11.59
C LYS A 225 12.10 3.99 -11.68
N LEU A 226 11.62 3.30 -10.65
CA LEU A 226 11.58 1.83 -10.62
C LEU A 226 10.61 1.27 -11.67
N LEU A 227 9.51 1.96 -12.02
CA LEU A 227 8.64 1.53 -13.12
C LEU A 227 9.38 1.55 -14.47
N ALA A 228 10.22 2.56 -14.73
CA ALA A 228 11.02 2.63 -15.93
C ALA A 228 12.10 1.53 -15.96
N GLU A 229 12.77 1.29 -14.83
CA GLU A 229 13.76 0.21 -14.69
C GLU A 229 13.12 -1.16 -14.92
N MET A 230 11.94 -1.44 -14.34
CA MET A 230 11.21 -2.68 -14.62
C MET A 230 10.94 -2.86 -16.12
N LYS A 231 10.53 -1.79 -16.80
CA LYS A 231 10.27 -1.83 -18.25
C LYS A 231 11.53 -2.12 -19.05
N GLU A 232 12.66 -1.49 -18.72
CA GLU A 232 13.97 -1.74 -19.34
C GLU A 232 14.44 -3.18 -19.11
N ASN A 233 14.14 -3.77 -17.97
CA ASN A 233 14.43 -5.16 -17.63
C ASN A 233 13.47 -6.18 -18.28
N GLY A 234 12.51 -5.73 -19.10
CA GLY A 234 11.58 -6.60 -19.81
C GLY A 234 10.39 -7.09 -18.98
N VAL A 235 10.16 -6.50 -17.80
CA VAL A 235 8.99 -6.82 -16.98
C VAL A 235 7.72 -6.31 -17.69
N GLU A 236 6.73 -7.18 -17.81
CA GLU A 236 5.43 -6.89 -18.42
C GLU A 236 4.31 -6.82 -17.35
N TYR A 237 4.52 -7.48 -16.20
CA TYR A 237 3.52 -7.60 -15.14
C TYR A 237 4.17 -7.45 -13.76
N LEU A 238 3.45 -6.79 -12.86
CA LEU A 238 3.84 -6.61 -11.45
C LEU A 238 2.85 -7.31 -10.53
N PHE A 239 3.30 -8.37 -9.86
CA PHE A 239 2.54 -9.05 -8.81
C PHE A 239 2.66 -8.27 -7.51
N LEU A 240 1.53 -7.92 -6.89
CA LEU A 240 1.46 -7.15 -5.65
C LEU A 240 0.84 -7.98 -4.54
N ASN A 241 1.47 -7.98 -3.36
CA ASN A 241 0.91 -8.54 -2.14
C ASN A 241 1.27 -7.74 -0.89
N ASN A 242 0.47 -7.94 0.18
CA ASN A 242 0.73 -7.37 1.50
C ASN A 242 1.52 -8.35 2.37
N ILE A 243 2.36 -7.83 3.26
CA ILE A 243 3.16 -8.64 4.20
C ILE A 243 2.31 -9.36 5.25
N ASP A 244 1.10 -8.93 5.49
CA ASP A 244 0.27 -9.42 6.59
C ASP A 244 -0.51 -10.70 6.29
N ASN A 245 -0.60 -11.15 5.05
CA ASN A 245 -1.23 -12.43 4.74
C ASN A 245 -0.23 -13.59 4.92
N ALA A 246 -0.39 -14.35 6.01
CA ALA A 246 0.49 -15.48 6.34
C ALA A 246 0.42 -16.64 5.33
N LEU A 247 -0.70 -16.81 4.63
CA LEU A 247 -0.91 -17.86 3.62
C LEU A 247 -0.69 -17.41 2.18
N VAL A 248 -0.10 -16.24 1.97
CA VAL A 248 0.12 -15.74 0.61
C VAL A 248 0.94 -16.74 -0.23
N LYS A 249 0.47 -17.01 -1.44
CA LYS A 249 1.23 -17.71 -2.47
C LYS A 249 1.87 -16.68 -3.38
N VAL A 250 3.12 -16.35 -3.08
CA VAL A 250 3.87 -15.33 -3.82
C VAL A 250 4.12 -15.81 -5.23
N LEU A 251 3.68 -15.02 -6.21
CA LEU A 251 3.85 -15.31 -7.63
C LEU A 251 3.38 -16.73 -8.02
N ASP A 252 2.20 -17.13 -7.51
CA ASP A 252 1.57 -18.43 -7.79
C ASP A 252 1.48 -18.69 -9.30
N PRO A 253 2.15 -19.73 -9.83
CA PRO A 253 2.19 -19.98 -11.28
C PRO A 253 0.81 -20.19 -11.92
N GLU A 254 -0.16 -20.74 -11.20
CA GLU A 254 -1.53 -20.90 -11.72
C GLU A 254 -2.21 -19.54 -11.88
N PHE A 255 -2.05 -18.65 -10.92
CA PHE A 255 -2.58 -17.28 -11.00
C PHE A 255 -1.84 -16.44 -12.02
N VAL A 256 -0.53 -16.60 -12.16
CA VAL A 256 0.26 -15.96 -13.22
C VAL A 256 -0.23 -16.41 -14.60
N GLY A 257 -0.46 -17.71 -14.81
CA GLY A 257 -0.98 -18.23 -16.07
C GLY A 257 -2.40 -17.74 -16.37
N PHE A 258 -3.27 -17.68 -15.37
CA PHE A 258 -4.58 -17.04 -15.48
C PHE A 258 -4.46 -15.57 -15.92
N THR A 259 -3.53 -14.83 -15.33
CA THR A 259 -3.24 -13.44 -15.72
C THR A 259 -2.81 -13.31 -17.17
N VAL A 260 -1.87 -14.14 -17.59
CA VAL A 260 -1.34 -14.09 -18.97
C VAL A 260 -2.42 -14.43 -19.99
N GLU A 261 -3.26 -15.42 -19.70
CA GLU A 261 -4.34 -15.83 -20.61
C GLU A 261 -5.42 -14.74 -20.76
N HIS A 262 -5.84 -14.11 -19.64
CA HIS A 262 -6.81 -13.03 -19.68
C HIS A 262 -6.23 -11.71 -20.21
N ASN A 263 -4.92 -11.53 -20.09
CA ASN A 263 -4.19 -10.35 -20.55
C ASN A 263 -4.83 -9.02 -20.11
N SER A 264 -5.38 -8.98 -18.88
CA SER A 264 -6.10 -7.83 -18.33
C SER A 264 -5.13 -6.79 -17.75
N ASP A 265 -5.58 -5.53 -17.70
CA ASP A 265 -4.84 -4.43 -17.05
C ASP A 265 -4.63 -4.72 -15.56
N VAL A 266 -5.66 -5.28 -14.93
CA VAL A 266 -5.64 -5.73 -13.54
C VAL A 266 -6.20 -7.14 -13.46
N THR A 267 -5.47 -8.02 -12.78
CA THR A 267 -5.95 -9.36 -12.40
C THR A 267 -5.91 -9.43 -10.88
N THR A 268 -6.96 -9.93 -10.25
CA THR A 268 -7.05 -9.98 -8.79
C THR A 268 -7.43 -11.35 -8.28
N LYS A 269 -6.87 -11.76 -7.15
CA LYS A 269 -7.43 -12.84 -6.33
C LYS A 269 -8.50 -12.27 -5.39
N SER A 270 -9.57 -12.99 -5.22
CA SER A 270 -10.60 -12.74 -4.21
C SER A 270 -10.88 -14.01 -3.40
N ILE A 271 -11.57 -13.86 -2.31
CA ILE A 271 -12.15 -14.96 -1.55
C ILE A 271 -13.64 -14.72 -1.40
N LYS A 272 -14.39 -15.80 -1.18
CA LYS A 272 -15.80 -15.67 -0.81
C LYS A 272 -15.91 -15.04 0.58
N ALA A 273 -16.59 -13.91 0.65
CA ALA A 273 -16.85 -13.23 1.91
C ALA A 273 -17.85 -14.01 2.76
N HIS A 274 -17.67 -13.96 4.09
CA HIS A 274 -18.70 -14.43 5.01
C HIS A 274 -19.77 -13.36 5.23
N SER A 275 -21.00 -13.78 5.56
CA SER A 275 -22.06 -12.84 5.92
C SER A 275 -21.62 -11.96 7.09
N GLY A 276 -21.84 -10.66 6.98
CA GLY A 276 -21.45 -9.65 7.98
C GLY A 276 -19.94 -9.40 8.13
N GLU A 277 -19.09 -9.99 7.29
CA GLU A 277 -17.64 -9.80 7.37
C GLU A 277 -17.23 -8.38 6.96
N LYS A 278 -16.47 -7.73 7.82
CA LYS A 278 -15.95 -6.36 7.63
C LYS A 278 -14.69 -6.35 6.77
N VAL A 279 -14.85 -6.66 5.50
CA VAL A 279 -13.76 -6.65 4.51
C VAL A 279 -14.25 -5.93 3.24
N GLY A 280 -13.35 -5.23 2.56
CA GLY A 280 -13.66 -4.53 1.31
C GLY A 280 -14.18 -5.50 0.23
N ARG A 281 -15.20 -5.06 -0.51
CA ARG A 281 -15.81 -5.82 -1.60
C ARG A 281 -15.35 -5.32 -2.95
N LEU A 282 -15.02 -6.24 -3.84
CA LEU A 282 -14.78 -5.95 -5.24
C LEU A 282 -16.13 -5.74 -5.93
N VAL A 283 -16.33 -4.58 -6.55
CA VAL A 283 -17.58 -4.17 -7.19
C VAL A 283 -17.34 -3.55 -8.55
N SER A 284 -18.38 -3.51 -9.35
CA SER A 284 -18.47 -2.71 -10.57
C SER A 284 -19.52 -1.62 -10.36
N ILE A 285 -19.15 -0.37 -10.60
CA ILE A 285 -20.05 0.79 -10.54
C ILE A 285 -19.94 1.49 -11.88
N ASP A 286 -21.04 1.56 -12.63
CA ASP A 286 -21.07 2.14 -13.99
C ASP A 286 -19.94 1.58 -14.91
N GLY A 287 -19.69 0.28 -14.82
CA GLY A 287 -18.64 -0.43 -15.56
C GLY A 287 -17.23 -0.28 -15.01
N LYS A 288 -17.00 0.63 -14.05
CA LYS A 288 -15.71 0.82 -13.42
C LYS A 288 -15.52 -0.09 -12.20
N LYS A 289 -14.37 -0.75 -12.12
CA LYS A 289 -14.06 -1.63 -11.00
C LYS A 289 -13.57 -0.82 -9.81
N ARG A 290 -14.05 -1.18 -8.63
CA ARG A 290 -13.71 -0.52 -7.36
C ARG A 290 -13.65 -1.53 -6.21
N VAL A 291 -13.08 -1.10 -5.11
CA VAL A 291 -13.25 -1.74 -3.81
C VAL A 291 -14.05 -0.78 -2.94
N LEU A 292 -15.16 -1.26 -2.41
CA LEU A 292 -15.93 -0.54 -1.39
C LEU A 292 -15.66 -1.15 -0.01
N GLU A 293 -15.36 -0.30 0.95
CA GLU A 293 -15.23 -0.71 2.33
C GLU A 293 -16.60 -1.11 2.90
N TYR A 294 -16.61 -2.00 3.89
CA TYR A 294 -17.84 -2.45 4.55
C TYR A 294 -18.73 -1.28 5.02
N SER A 295 -18.14 -0.20 5.50
CA SER A 295 -18.86 0.99 5.98
C SER A 295 -19.52 1.82 4.88
N GLU A 296 -19.19 1.58 3.63
CA GLU A 296 -19.74 2.27 2.45
C GLU A 296 -20.92 1.49 1.81
N LEU A 297 -21.17 0.27 2.27
CA LEU A 297 -22.20 -0.62 1.74
C LEU A 297 -23.41 -0.69 2.69
N SER A 298 -24.61 -0.86 2.11
CA SER A 298 -25.79 -1.24 2.88
C SER A 298 -25.69 -2.72 3.33
N GLU A 299 -26.41 -3.10 4.38
CA GLU A 299 -26.44 -4.50 4.85
C GLU A 299 -26.92 -5.45 3.72
N ASP A 300 -27.89 -5.03 2.93
CA ASP A 300 -28.41 -5.80 1.80
C ASP A 300 -27.39 -6.00 0.68
N ASP A 301 -26.52 -5.01 0.42
CA ASP A 301 -25.49 -5.07 -0.61
C ASP A 301 -24.29 -5.90 -0.17
N VAL A 302 -23.93 -5.84 1.11
CA VAL A 302 -22.86 -6.66 1.69
C VAL A 302 -23.10 -8.15 1.45
N ASP A 303 -24.33 -8.61 1.63
CA ASP A 303 -24.68 -10.04 1.48
C ASP A 303 -24.79 -10.48 0.00
N LYS A 304 -25.00 -9.53 -0.94
CA LYS A 304 -25.07 -9.82 -2.39
C LYS A 304 -23.68 -9.85 -3.05
N LEU A 305 -22.70 -9.17 -2.46
CA LEU A 305 -21.36 -9.00 -3.02
C LEU A 305 -20.41 -10.01 -2.38
N GLU A 306 -20.12 -11.09 -3.08
CA GLU A 306 -19.38 -12.19 -2.47
C GLU A 306 -17.85 -12.10 -2.59
N ASN A 307 -17.30 -11.24 -3.47
CA ASN A 307 -15.86 -11.18 -3.69
C ASN A 307 -15.17 -10.19 -2.75
N ALA A 308 -14.51 -10.72 -1.71
CA ALA A 308 -13.70 -9.93 -0.81
C ALA A 308 -12.32 -9.64 -1.40
N ASN A 309 -11.85 -8.39 -1.26
CA ASN A 309 -10.50 -7.99 -1.61
C ASN A 309 -9.49 -8.52 -0.58
N ILE A 310 -8.50 -9.27 -1.02
CA ILE A 310 -7.45 -9.84 -0.17
C ILE A 310 -6.06 -9.25 -0.41
N GLY A 311 -5.96 -8.22 -1.23
CA GLY A 311 -4.70 -7.52 -1.49
C GLY A 311 -3.68 -8.34 -2.28
N ILE A 312 -4.14 -9.21 -3.18
CA ILE A 312 -3.28 -9.97 -4.11
C ILE A 312 -3.71 -9.63 -5.53
N HIS A 313 -2.84 -8.94 -6.26
CA HIS A 313 -3.13 -8.44 -7.60
C HIS A 313 -1.94 -8.62 -8.53
N VAL A 314 -2.23 -8.65 -9.83
CA VAL A 314 -1.25 -8.45 -10.88
C VAL A 314 -1.70 -7.29 -11.74
N PHE A 315 -0.77 -6.38 -12.00
CA PHE A 315 -0.97 -5.23 -12.88
C PHE A 315 -0.13 -5.39 -14.13
N LYS A 316 -0.69 -5.09 -15.30
CA LYS A 316 0.14 -4.83 -16.47
C LYS A 316 1.03 -3.63 -16.20
N LEU A 317 2.31 -3.74 -16.51
CA LEU A 317 3.25 -2.66 -16.25
C LEU A 317 2.93 -1.41 -17.06
N ASP A 318 2.52 -1.55 -18.32
CA ASP A 318 2.14 -0.43 -19.17
C ASP A 318 0.91 0.31 -18.62
N PHE A 319 -0.08 -0.43 -18.11
CA PHE A 319 -1.21 0.16 -17.40
C PHE A 319 -0.74 0.95 -16.17
N LEU A 320 0.16 0.39 -15.34
CA LEU A 320 0.67 1.09 -14.17
C LEU A 320 1.44 2.37 -14.53
N ILE A 321 2.28 2.33 -15.55
CA ILE A 321 3.05 3.48 -16.02
C ILE A 321 2.09 4.62 -16.42
N GLU A 322 1.01 4.31 -17.12
CA GLU A 322 -0.01 5.30 -17.47
C GLU A 322 -0.82 5.76 -16.27
N ALA A 323 -1.28 4.82 -15.43
CA ALA A 323 -2.19 5.12 -14.33
C ALA A 323 -1.51 5.77 -13.11
N ALA A 324 -0.20 5.55 -12.91
CA ALA A 324 0.55 6.14 -11.79
C ALA A 324 0.57 7.68 -11.82
N SER A 325 0.46 8.27 -13.00
CA SER A 325 0.37 9.73 -13.18
C SER A 325 -1.04 10.30 -12.95
N LYS A 326 -2.08 9.43 -12.92
CA LYS A 326 -3.47 9.85 -12.74
C LYS A 326 -3.78 10.10 -11.26
N PRO A 327 -4.64 11.08 -10.93
CA PRO A 327 -5.00 11.37 -9.56
C PRO A 327 -5.81 10.24 -8.94
N LEU A 328 -5.43 9.81 -7.73
CA LEU A 328 -6.24 8.93 -6.89
C LEU A 328 -6.99 9.77 -5.84
N PRO A 329 -8.21 9.36 -5.46
CA PRO A 329 -8.95 10.05 -4.41
C PRO A 329 -8.26 9.86 -3.06
N TYR A 330 -8.19 10.93 -2.26
CA TYR A 330 -7.78 10.82 -0.87
C TYR A 330 -8.94 10.41 0.01
N HIS A 331 -8.66 9.52 0.94
CA HIS A 331 -9.56 9.10 2.01
C HIS A 331 -9.14 9.78 3.31
N LEU A 332 -10.13 10.25 4.06
CA LEU A 332 -9.92 10.97 5.31
C LEU A 332 -9.95 10.03 6.50
N ALA A 333 -8.93 10.11 7.34
CA ALA A 333 -8.94 9.55 8.68
C ALA A 333 -8.71 10.66 9.71
N VAL A 334 -9.64 10.82 10.64
CA VAL A 334 -9.47 11.71 11.79
C VAL A 334 -8.82 10.92 12.91
N LYS A 335 -7.65 11.35 13.35
CA LYS A 335 -6.83 10.67 14.37
C LYS A 335 -6.29 11.67 15.39
N LYS A 336 -6.13 11.21 16.62
CA LYS A 336 -5.35 11.97 17.61
C LYS A 336 -3.87 11.76 17.30
N LEU A 337 -3.18 12.87 17.01
CA LEU A 337 -1.74 12.87 16.71
C LEU A 337 -1.01 13.66 17.79
N LYS A 338 0.18 13.16 18.19
CA LYS A 338 1.11 13.88 19.05
C LYS A 338 1.74 15.01 18.28
N GLN A 339 1.52 16.23 18.71
CA GLN A 339 1.97 17.44 18.04
C GLN A 339 2.42 18.50 19.05
N LEU A 340 3.03 19.56 18.57
CA LEU A 340 3.37 20.71 19.39
C LEU A 340 2.26 21.76 19.30
N ASP A 341 1.88 22.29 20.47
CA ASP A 341 1.01 23.47 20.58
C ASP A 341 1.81 24.78 20.42
N GLU A 342 1.14 25.92 20.61
CA GLU A 342 1.73 27.26 20.47
C GLU A 342 2.90 27.52 21.45
N ASP A 343 2.91 26.82 22.59
CA ASP A 343 3.95 26.91 23.61
C ASP A 343 5.03 25.82 23.45
N PHE A 344 5.04 25.07 22.34
CA PHE A 344 5.87 23.90 22.09
C PHE A 344 5.72 22.77 23.12
N SER A 345 4.58 22.71 23.80
CA SER A 345 4.22 21.57 24.61
C SER A 345 3.67 20.44 23.74
N VAL A 346 3.99 19.19 24.12
CA VAL A 346 3.48 18.02 23.41
C VAL A 346 2.04 17.76 23.84
N VAL A 347 1.14 17.84 22.86
CA VAL A 347 -0.30 17.58 23.04
C VAL A 347 -0.76 16.47 22.10
N GLU A 348 -1.91 15.86 22.38
CA GLU A 348 -2.61 14.95 21.48
C GLU A 348 -3.93 15.58 21.05
N GLU A 349 -4.04 15.96 19.79
CA GLU A 349 -5.23 16.60 19.25
C GLU A 349 -5.75 15.90 18.01
N GLU A 350 -7.05 16.05 17.77
CA GLU A 350 -7.69 15.56 16.55
C GLU A 350 -7.07 16.24 15.33
N SER A 351 -6.65 15.43 14.40
CA SER A 351 -5.94 15.87 13.21
C SER A 351 -6.41 15.10 12.00
N LEU A 352 -6.30 15.73 10.85
CA LEU A 352 -6.68 15.19 9.56
C LEU A 352 -5.49 14.44 8.96
N LYS A 353 -5.69 13.16 8.69
CA LYS A 353 -4.76 12.32 7.98
C LYS A 353 -5.35 11.93 6.64
N PHE A 354 -4.58 12.10 5.57
CA PHE A 354 -5.01 11.80 4.21
C PHE A 354 -4.34 10.53 3.72
N GLU A 355 -5.13 9.59 3.21
CA GLU A 355 -4.64 8.29 2.78
C GLU A 355 -5.12 7.97 1.36
N LEU A 356 -4.24 7.43 0.55
CA LEU A 356 -4.54 6.85 -0.75
C LEU A 356 -4.68 5.34 -0.60
N PHE A 357 -5.62 4.72 -1.32
CA PHE A 357 -5.71 3.28 -1.41
C PHE A 357 -5.29 2.79 -2.80
N TYR A 358 -4.42 1.78 -2.86
CA TYR A 358 -3.89 1.27 -4.12
C TYR A 358 -4.98 0.74 -5.06
N PHE A 359 -6.07 0.22 -4.50
CA PHE A 359 -7.17 -0.31 -5.28
C PHE A 359 -8.03 0.77 -5.97
N ASP A 360 -7.87 2.05 -5.62
CA ASP A 360 -8.55 3.13 -6.35
C ASP A 360 -8.03 3.27 -7.79
N ILE A 361 -6.86 2.71 -8.10
CA ILE A 361 -6.34 2.65 -9.47
C ILE A 361 -7.20 1.78 -10.40
N PHE A 362 -7.98 0.84 -9.84
CA PHE A 362 -8.84 -0.07 -10.62
C PHE A 362 -9.84 0.67 -11.50
N GLN A 363 -10.27 1.88 -11.10
CA GLN A 363 -11.19 2.71 -11.88
C GLN A 363 -10.64 3.12 -13.26
N TYR A 364 -9.32 3.04 -13.44
CA TYR A 364 -8.64 3.39 -14.69
C TYR A 364 -8.38 2.17 -15.60
N ALA A 365 -8.65 0.96 -15.12
CA ALA A 365 -8.47 -0.25 -15.90
C ALA A 365 -9.61 -0.43 -16.91
N ASP A 366 -9.26 -0.70 -18.16
CA ASP A 366 -10.22 -1.04 -19.20
C ASP A 366 -10.60 -2.53 -19.14
N THR A 367 -9.66 -3.37 -18.70
CA THR A 367 -9.82 -4.81 -18.58
C THR A 367 -9.50 -5.29 -17.18
N PHE A 368 -10.32 -6.20 -16.65
CA PHE A 368 -10.22 -6.68 -15.27
C PHE A 368 -10.61 -8.15 -15.18
N ALA A 369 -9.80 -8.97 -14.54
CA ALA A 369 -10.09 -10.39 -14.32
C ALA A 369 -9.98 -10.75 -12.83
N THR A 370 -10.90 -11.58 -12.35
CA THR A 370 -10.95 -11.99 -10.93
C THR A 370 -10.94 -13.49 -10.82
N LEU A 371 -10.03 -14.04 -10.02
CA LEU A 371 -9.98 -15.44 -9.64
C LEU A 371 -10.31 -15.57 -8.15
N GLN A 372 -11.49 -16.13 -7.85
CA GLN A 372 -11.88 -16.44 -6.49
C GLN A 372 -11.18 -17.73 -6.05
N VAL A 373 -10.52 -17.71 -4.88
CA VAL A 373 -9.73 -18.80 -4.35
C VAL A 373 -10.23 -19.28 -2.98
N ASP A 374 -9.82 -20.46 -2.55
CA ASP A 374 -10.14 -21.01 -1.25
C ASP A 374 -9.43 -20.22 -0.13
N ARG A 375 -10.24 -19.54 0.70
CA ARG A 375 -9.78 -18.78 1.87
C ARG A 375 -8.83 -19.57 2.74
N THR A 376 -9.17 -20.82 3.03
CA THR A 376 -8.43 -21.65 3.97
C THR A 376 -7.01 -21.99 3.50
N LYS A 377 -6.74 -21.80 2.21
CA LYS A 377 -5.45 -22.11 1.56
C LYS A 377 -4.64 -20.88 1.19
N GLU A 378 -5.28 -19.70 1.10
CA GLU A 378 -4.62 -18.54 0.50
C GLU A 378 -4.78 -17.24 1.29
N PHE A 379 -5.60 -17.23 2.37
CA PHE A 379 -5.82 -15.99 3.12
C PHE A 379 -5.89 -16.22 4.62
N SER A 380 -4.91 -15.70 5.34
CA SER A 380 -4.88 -15.65 6.81
C SER A 380 -4.18 -14.37 7.25
N PRO A 381 -4.93 -13.27 7.40
CA PRO A 381 -4.35 -11.97 7.73
C PRO A 381 -3.90 -11.91 9.19
N LEU A 382 -2.70 -11.38 9.39
CA LEU A 382 -2.11 -11.14 10.70
C LEU A 382 -2.23 -9.67 11.07
N LYS A 383 -3.26 -9.30 11.82
CA LYS A 383 -3.56 -7.90 12.18
C LYS A 383 -3.50 -7.63 13.68
N ASN A 384 -3.92 -8.60 14.49
CA ASN A 384 -4.12 -8.44 15.92
C ASN A 384 -3.30 -9.46 16.73
N LYS A 385 -3.04 -9.14 17.99
CA LYS A 385 -2.39 -10.06 18.90
C LYS A 385 -3.31 -11.25 19.24
N GLU A 386 -4.59 -10.98 19.46
CA GLU A 386 -5.60 -11.93 19.91
C GLU A 386 -6.92 -11.71 19.15
N GLY A 387 -7.78 -12.73 19.13
CA GLY A 387 -9.09 -12.68 18.52
C GLY A 387 -9.08 -12.97 17.02
N GLN A 388 -9.87 -12.21 16.26
CA GLN A 388 -9.94 -12.37 14.81
C GLN A 388 -8.67 -11.81 14.14
N ASP A 389 -8.24 -12.44 13.04
CA ASP A 389 -7.05 -12.05 12.28
C ASP A 389 -5.80 -11.92 13.17
N SER A 390 -5.62 -12.87 14.07
CA SER A 390 -4.62 -12.84 15.14
C SER A 390 -3.44 -13.77 14.90
N ILE A 391 -2.47 -13.70 15.83
CA ILE A 391 -1.33 -14.63 15.86
C ILE A 391 -1.81 -16.08 15.93
N GLU A 392 -2.78 -16.37 16.81
CA GLU A 392 -3.33 -17.73 16.98
C GLU A 392 -4.03 -18.23 15.72
N THR A 393 -4.87 -17.38 15.09
CA THR A 393 -5.57 -17.79 13.86
C THR A 393 -4.60 -18.03 12.71
N ALA A 394 -3.59 -17.18 12.54
CA ALA A 394 -2.59 -17.34 11.50
C ALA A 394 -1.70 -18.57 11.73
N GLN A 395 -1.30 -18.82 12.98
CA GLN A 395 -0.54 -20.03 13.33
C GLN A 395 -1.31 -21.30 13.00
N ARG A 396 -2.56 -21.40 13.44
CA ARG A 396 -3.45 -22.53 13.15
C ARG A 396 -3.61 -22.75 11.64
N ASP A 397 -3.80 -21.69 10.87
CA ASP A 397 -3.98 -21.76 9.43
C ASP A 397 -2.70 -22.21 8.72
N LEU A 398 -1.52 -21.79 9.20
CA LEU A 398 -0.22 -22.27 8.73
C LEU A 398 -0.04 -23.77 9.05
N GLU A 399 -0.40 -24.23 10.26
CA GLU A 399 -0.36 -25.64 10.66
C GLU A 399 -1.27 -26.49 9.76
N ASN A 400 -2.51 -26.05 9.55
CA ASN A 400 -3.48 -26.76 8.69
C ASN A 400 -3.00 -26.90 7.24
N ASN A 401 -2.17 -25.98 6.77
CA ASN A 401 -1.56 -26.02 5.44
C ASN A 401 -0.16 -26.65 5.42
N GLN A 402 0.31 -27.21 6.53
CA GLN A 402 1.64 -27.85 6.66
C GLN A 402 2.79 -26.89 6.30
N LEU A 403 2.67 -25.63 6.70
CA LEU A 403 3.63 -24.56 6.44
C LEU A 403 4.45 -24.15 7.68
N LEU A 404 4.25 -24.79 8.84
CA LEU A 404 5.05 -24.59 10.06
C LEU A 404 6.13 -25.63 10.22
#